data_a663a828a390cd81c55611c443d622ff
#
_entry.id   a663a828a390cd81c55611c443d622ff
#
_cell.length_a   1.000
_cell.length_b   1.000
_cell.length_c   1.000
_cell.angle_alpha   90.00
_cell.angle_beta   90.00
_cell.angle_gamma   90.00
#
_symmetry.space_group_name_H-M   'P 1'
#
loop_
_entity.id
_entity.type
_entity.pdbx_description
1 polymer ?
#
loop_
_entity_poly.entity_id
_entity_poly.type
_entity_poly.pdbx_seq_one_letter_code
_entity_poly.pdbx_strand_id
1 'polypeptide(L)'
;MVRAGGWAPQDEVLGETGCGTLRRQMKQHLAVSAIGNDRTGMVHDLTRVISDCGGSISESRMATLGNEFAMLVLVSGNWHSLAKLESELARLGESTGLTLHMKRTEPRAPRTELLPYSIDVVCLDQAGIVAGLSGFCASRGIDIAEVSTRCYPAAHTGAQMFAVQMIINVPKRLQLAHLREEFMDYCDAQNLDAILEPVKS
;
A
#
# COMPACT_ATOMS: atom_id res chain seq x y z
N MET A 1 17.65 -49.28 66.34
CA MET A 1 18.37 -50.34 65.63
C MET A 1 17.69 -50.56 64.30
N VAL A 2 18.15 -49.99 63.22
CA VAL A 2 18.12 -50.38 61.80
C VAL A 2 18.81 -49.34 61.00
N ARG A 3 19.69 -49.80 60.13
CA ARG A 3 20.74 -49.02 59.40
C ARG A 3 20.20 -48.19 58.23
N ALA A 4 20.83 -47.03 58.04
CA ALA A 4 20.81 -46.24 56.84
C ALA A 4 21.42 -46.97 55.62
N GLY A 5 20.69 -47.05 54.55
CA GLY A 5 21.21 -47.42 53.24
C GLY A 5 21.44 -46.14 52.36
N GLY A 6 22.71 -45.86 52.13
CA GLY A 6 23.08 -44.74 51.18
C GLY A 6 22.84 -45.15 49.76
N TRP A 7 22.36 -44.24 49.00
CA TRP A 7 22.27 -44.33 47.54
C TRP A 7 23.08 -43.19 46.92
N ALA A 8 24.07 -43.56 46.14
CA ALA A 8 24.89 -42.63 45.38
C ALA A 8 24.17 -42.23 44.09
N PRO A 9 24.29 -40.97 43.65
CA PRO A 9 23.77 -40.56 42.34
C PRO A 9 24.72 -41.00 41.22
N GLN A 10 24.13 -41.64 40.20
CA GLN A 10 24.81 -41.94 38.96
C GLN A 10 24.90 -40.69 38.12
N ASP A 11 26.09 -40.43 37.61
CA ASP A 11 26.43 -39.41 36.64
C ASP A 11 25.59 -39.60 35.36
N GLU A 12 24.68 -38.69 35.11
CA GLU A 12 23.92 -38.61 33.87
C GLU A 12 24.66 -37.67 32.92
N VAL A 13 25.15 -38.29 31.86
CA VAL A 13 25.85 -37.65 30.73
C VAL A 13 24.94 -36.61 30.11
N LEU A 14 25.35 -35.34 30.20
CA LEU A 14 24.75 -34.21 29.48
C LEU A 14 24.91 -34.42 27.98
N GLY A 15 23.85 -34.90 27.34
CA GLY A 15 23.70 -34.86 25.91
C GLY A 15 23.51 -33.40 25.46
N GLU A 16 24.48 -32.90 24.71
CA GLU A 16 24.37 -31.64 23.99
C GLU A 16 23.19 -31.70 23.01
N THR A 17 22.03 -31.20 23.43
CA THR A 17 20.94 -30.88 22.51
C THR A 17 21.27 -29.54 21.86
N GLY A 18 21.70 -29.65 20.61
CA GLY A 18 21.99 -28.52 19.75
C GLY A 18 20.82 -27.53 19.74
N CYS A 19 21.06 -26.35 20.27
CA CYS A 19 20.25 -25.17 20.12
C CYS A 19 20.25 -24.75 18.64
N GLY A 20 19.38 -25.39 17.85
CA GLY A 20 19.06 -24.97 16.52
C GLY A 20 18.39 -23.61 16.61
N THR A 21 19.18 -22.55 16.54
CA THR A 21 18.70 -21.18 16.35
C THR A 21 17.87 -21.17 15.06
N LEU A 22 16.57 -21.31 15.20
CA LEU A 22 15.62 -20.99 14.13
C LEU A 22 15.85 -19.52 13.78
N ARG A 23 16.76 -19.25 12.87
CA ARG A 23 16.84 -17.95 12.18
C ARG A 23 15.45 -17.74 11.59
N ARG A 24 14.64 -16.96 12.27
CA ARG A 24 13.39 -16.42 11.75
C ARG A 24 13.78 -15.76 10.43
N GLN A 25 13.55 -16.45 9.30
CA GLN A 25 13.84 -15.90 7.99
C GLN A 25 13.05 -14.61 7.89
N MET A 26 13.74 -13.48 8.01
CA MET A 26 13.11 -12.17 7.92
C MET A 26 12.51 -12.09 6.52
N LYS A 27 11.19 -12.02 6.46
CA LYS A 27 10.47 -11.80 5.21
C LYS A 27 10.96 -10.48 4.64
N GLN A 28 11.54 -10.53 3.46
CA GLN A 28 11.91 -9.36 2.70
C GLN A 28 10.74 -8.95 1.81
N HIS A 29 10.74 -7.70 1.37
CA HIS A 29 9.71 -7.18 0.51
C HIS A 29 10.31 -6.58 -0.76
N LEU A 30 9.59 -6.77 -1.86
CA LEU A 30 9.87 -6.20 -3.17
C LEU A 30 8.66 -5.38 -3.60
N ALA A 31 8.85 -4.09 -3.78
CA ALA A 31 7.87 -3.24 -4.44
C ALA A 31 8.10 -3.31 -5.94
N VAL A 32 7.05 -3.61 -6.69
CA VAL A 32 7.06 -3.70 -8.15
C VAL A 32 6.03 -2.72 -8.70
N SER A 33 6.43 -1.90 -9.66
CA SER A 33 5.50 -1.16 -10.51
C SER A 33 5.56 -1.74 -11.92
N ALA A 34 4.37 -1.93 -12.52
CA ALA A 34 4.20 -2.45 -13.88
C ALA A 34 3.32 -1.48 -14.64
N ILE A 35 3.78 -1.00 -15.79
CA ILE A 35 3.04 -0.09 -16.67
C ILE A 35 3.20 -0.56 -18.12
N GLY A 36 2.13 -0.53 -18.88
CA GLY A 36 2.14 -0.85 -20.32
C GLY A 36 0.75 -0.94 -20.90
N ASN A 37 0.64 -1.22 -22.20
CA ASN A 37 -0.64 -1.33 -22.88
C ASN A 37 -1.55 -2.35 -22.21
N ASP A 38 -2.80 -1.94 -21.95
CA ASP A 38 -3.78 -2.83 -21.31
C ASP A 38 -4.19 -3.97 -22.24
N ARG A 39 -4.25 -5.16 -21.68
CA ARG A 39 -4.82 -6.36 -22.32
C ARG A 39 -5.37 -7.33 -21.29
N THR A 40 -6.33 -8.13 -21.72
CA THR A 40 -6.84 -9.21 -20.88
C THR A 40 -5.72 -10.15 -20.44
N GLY A 41 -5.70 -10.50 -19.15
CA GLY A 41 -4.75 -11.45 -18.57
C GLY A 41 -3.49 -10.84 -17.92
N MET A 42 -3.27 -9.52 -18.01
CA MET A 42 -2.07 -8.88 -17.45
C MET A 42 -1.88 -9.14 -15.95
N VAL A 43 -2.95 -8.99 -15.18
CA VAL A 43 -2.91 -9.28 -13.74
C VAL A 43 -2.57 -10.75 -13.49
N HIS A 44 -3.17 -11.67 -14.28
CA HIS A 44 -2.89 -13.09 -14.17
C HIS A 44 -1.41 -13.41 -14.45
N ASP A 45 -0.85 -12.86 -15.53
CA ASP A 45 0.54 -13.10 -15.91
C ASP A 45 1.49 -12.63 -14.82
N LEU A 46 1.31 -11.41 -14.30
CA LEU A 46 2.09 -10.86 -13.20
C LEU A 46 1.98 -11.70 -11.92
N THR A 47 0.75 -12.00 -11.50
CA THR A 47 0.51 -12.71 -10.23
C THR A 47 0.96 -14.17 -10.30
N ARG A 48 0.88 -14.80 -11.47
CA ARG A 48 1.40 -16.15 -11.71
C ARG A 48 2.92 -16.19 -11.55
N VAL A 49 3.66 -15.28 -12.17
CA VAL A 49 5.12 -15.21 -12.02
C VAL A 49 5.51 -15.01 -10.55
N ILE A 50 4.80 -14.16 -9.82
CA ILE A 50 5.02 -13.95 -8.38
C ILE A 50 4.84 -15.27 -7.62
N SER A 51 3.75 -15.99 -7.87
CA SER A 51 3.44 -17.27 -7.22
C SER A 51 4.46 -18.36 -7.57
N ASP A 52 4.84 -18.51 -8.85
CA ASP A 52 5.78 -19.53 -9.33
C ASP A 52 7.20 -19.33 -8.78
N CYS A 53 7.52 -18.09 -8.37
CA CYS A 53 8.78 -17.79 -7.69
C CYS A 53 8.70 -17.96 -6.16
N GLY A 54 7.54 -18.33 -5.61
CA GLY A 54 7.34 -18.48 -4.17
C GLY A 54 7.20 -17.14 -3.44
N GLY A 55 6.80 -16.08 -4.15
CA GLY A 55 6.43 -14.79 -3.59
C GLY A 55 4.97 -14.79 -3.10
N SER A 56 4.66 -13.97 -2.11
CA SER A 56 3.30 -13.74 -1.62
C SER A 56 2.96 -12.26 -1.74
N ILE A 57 1.82 -11.95 -2.34
CA ILE A 57 1.35 -10.57 -2.47
C ILE A 57 0.84 -10.10 -1.10
N SER A 58 1.42 -9.03 -0.59
CA SER A 58 1.05 -8.41 0.68
C SER A 58 0.05 -7.27 0.46
N GLU A 59 0.24 -6.49 -0.61
CA GLU A 59 -0.61 -5.36 -0.97
C GLU A 59 -0.52 -5.12 -2.48
N SER A 60 -1.60 -4.67 -3.11
CA SER A 60 -1.57 -4.27 -4.51
C SER A 60 -2.58 -3.17 -4.81
N ARG A 61 -2.28 -2.36 -5.82
CA ARG A 61 -3.16 -1.38 -6.43
C ARG A 61 -3.03 -1.50 -7.93
N MET A 62 -4.14 -1.39 -8.64
CA MET A 62 -4.19 -1.49 -10.09
C MET A 62 -5.19 -0.46 -10.63
N ALA A 63 -4.87 0.13 -11.77
CA ALA A 63 -5.77 1.00 -12.52
C ALA A 63 -5.52 0.86 -14.02
N THR A 64 -6.56 1.09 -14.82
CA THR A 64 -6.45 1.31 -16.25
C THR A 64 -6.71 2.79 -16.50
N LEU A 65 -5.76 3.48 -17.13
CA LEU A 65 -5.82 4.90 -17.44
C LEU A 65 -5.63 5.11 -18.95
N GLY A 66 -6.70 5.46 -19.64
CA GLY A 66 -6.69 5.46 -21.10
C GLY A 66 -6.49 4.03 -21.64
N ASN A 67 -5.45 3.83 -22.42
CA ASN A 67 -5.07 2.51 -22.95
C ASN A 67 -3.97 1.83 -22.13
N GLU A 68 -3.59 2.42 -20.99
CA GLU A 68 -2.48 1.92 -20.19
C GLU A 68 -2.99 1.17 -18.95
N PHE A 69 -2.44 -0.01 -18.74
CA PHE A 69 -2.50 -0.74 -17.49
C PHE A 69 -1.40 -0.25 -16.56
N ALA A 70 -1.72 -0.01 -15.29
CA ALA A 70 -0.76 0.30 -14.25
C ALA A 70 -1.04 -0.52 -13.00
N MET A 71 -0.02 -1.17 -12.44
CA MET A 71 -0.13 -1.94 -11.20
C MET A 71 1.06 -1.67 -10.30
N LEU A 72 0.77 -1.43 -9.02
CA LEU A 72 1.74 -1.45 -7.93
C LEU A 72 1.48 -2.69 -7.09
N VAL A 73 2.51 -3.46 -6.79
CA VAL A 73 2.38 -4.64 -5.94
C VAL A 73 3.54 -4.74 -4.96
N LEU A 74 3.22 -5.04 -3.71
CA LEU A 74 4.19 -5.34 -2.66
C LEU A 74 4.23 -6.86 -2.47
N VAL A 75 5.36 -7.45 -2.78
CA VAL A 75 5.58 -8.90 -2.67
C VAL A 75 6.47 -9.20 -1.47
N SER A 76 6.07 -10.16 -0.65
CA SER A 76 6.89 -10.68 0.45
C SER A 76 7.45 -12.06 0.07
N GLY A 77 8.68 -12.34 0.50
CA GLY A 77 9.34 -13.62 0.24
C GLY A 77 10.66 -13.74 0.99
N ASN A 78 11.32 -14.88 0.85
CA ASN A 78 12.70 -15.02 1.27
C ASN A 78 13.65 -14.40 0.21
N TRP A 79 14.90 -14.23 0.58
CA TRP A 79 15.90 -13.61 -0.31
C TRP A 79 15.99 -14.30 -1.67
N HIS A 80 15.99 -15.63 -1.68
CA HIS A 80 16.14 -16.46 -2.89
C HIS A 80 14.90 -16.35 -3.80
N SER A 81 13.69 -16.43 -3.23
CA SER A 81 12.43 -16.26 -3.96
C SER A 81 12.35 -14.91 -4.64
N LEU A 82 12.73 -13.84 -3.92
CA LEU A 82 12.68 -12.49 -4.49
C LEU A 82 13.77 -12.25 -5.53
N ALA A 83 14.97 -12.83 -5.39
CA ALA A 83 16.01 -12.74 -6.41
C ALA A 83 15.59 -13.46 -7.71
N LYS A 84 14.97 -14.64 -7.60
CA LYS A 84 14.38 -15.35 -8.74
C LYS A 84 13.27 -14.51 -9.39
N LEU A 85 12.40 -13.93 -8.57
CA LEU A 85 11.29 -13.09 -9.03
C LEU A 85 11.77 -11.87 -9.82
N GLU A 86 12.83 -11.19 -9.39
CA GLU A 86 13.40 -10.05 -10.11
C GLU A 86 13.83 -10.45 -11.52
N SER A 87 14.46 -11.62 -11.70
CA SER A 87 14.88 -12.13 -13.01
C SER A 87 13.69 -12.52 -13.89
N GLU A 88 12.67 -13.19 -13.33
CA GLU A 88 11.50 -13.62 -14.10
C GLU A 88 10.59 -12.44 -14.49
N LEU A 89 10.47 -11.44 -13.63
CA LEU A 89 9.75 -10.21 -13.98
C LEU A 89 10.44 -9.43 -15.09
N ALA A 90 11.78 -9.35 -15.10
CA ALA A 90 12.51 -8.73 -16.19
C ALA A 90 12.18 -9.39 -17.54
N ARG A 91 12.19 -10.74 -17.58
CA ARG A 91 11.81 -11.52 -18.78
C ARG A 91 10.36 -11.30 -19.19
N LEU A 92 9.44 -11.21 -18.19
CA LEU A 92 8.05 -10.90 -18.47
C LEU A 92 7.92 -9.52 -19.13
N GLY A 93 8.63 -8.51 -18.62
CA GLY A 93 8.66 -7.17 -19.20
C GLY A 93 9.10 -7.18 -20.67
N GLU A 94 10.21 -7.87 -20.96
CA GLU A 94 10.73 -8.01 -22.35
C GLU A 94 9.71 -8.70 -23.27
N SER A 95 9.02 -9.75 -22.79
CA SER A 95 8.09 -10.53 -23.62
C SER A 95 6.73 -9.86 -23.81
N THR A 96 6.31 -9.01 -22.88
CA THR A 96 4.96 -8.38 -22.87
C THR A 96 4.98 -6.90 -23.22
N GLY A 97 6.14 -6.27 -23.28
CA GLY A 97 6.29 -4.83 -23.45
C GLY A 97 5.94 -4.01 -22.18
N LEU A 98 5.83 -4.67 -21.01
CA LEU A 98 5.65 -4.00 -19.74
C LEU A 98 6.93 -3.31 -19.28
N THR A 99 6.82 -2.04 -18.94
CA THR A 99 7.85 -1.35 -18.18
C THR A 99 7.71 -1.73 -16.72
N LEU A 100 8.72 -2.43 -16.19
CA LEU A 100 8.76 -2.89 -14.80
C LEU A 100 9.86 -2.14 -14.04
N HIS A 101 9.50 -1.61 -12.88
CA HIS A 101 10.48 -1.09 -11.93
C HIS A 101 10.36 -1.84 -10.61
N MET A 102 11.49 -2.31 -10.09
CA MET A 102 11.56 -3.15 -8.91
C MET A 102 12.47 -2.51 -7.86
N LYS A 103 12.02 -2.49 -6.61
CA LYS A 103 12.81 -1.95 -5.49
C LYS A 103 12.63 -2.80 -4.24
N ARG A 104 13.73 -3.27 -3.68
CA ARG A 104 13.73 -3.89 -2.34
C ARG A 104 13.30 -2.84 -1.32
N THR A 105 12.40 -3.22 -0.43
CA THR A 105 11.82 -2.32 0.56
C THR A 105 11.50 -3.06 1.85
N GLU A 106 11.15 -2.30 2.87
CA GLU A 106 10.66 -2.81 4.14
C GLU A 106 9.16 -2.53 4.27
N PRO A 107 8.41 -3.35 5.02
CA PRO A 107 7.01 -3.07 5.28
C PRO A 107 6.88 -1.77 6.08
N ARG A 108 5.87 -0.98 5.75
CA ARG A 108 5.59 0.25 6.50
C ARG A 108 5.20 -0.11 7.94
N ALA A 109 5.84 0.53 8.90
CA ALA A 109 5.46 0.37 10.30
C ALA A 109 4.01 0.82 10.52
N PRO A 110 3.22 0.11 11.35
CA PRO A 110 1.86 0.53 11.68
C PRO A 110 1.86 1.94 12.29
N ARG A 111 1.06 2.85 11.73
CA ARG A 111 0.91 4.22 12.24
C ARG A 111 -0.35 4.29 13.09
N THR A 112 -0.23 4.02 14.38
CA THR A 112 -1.36 4.02 15.34
C THR A 112 -1.90 5.41 15.68
N GLU A 113 -1.13 6.46 15.35
CA GLU A 113 -1.46 7.85 15.65
C GLU A 113 -2.18 8.58 14.49
N LEU A 114 -2.67 7.83 13.52
CA LEU A 114 -3.38 8.36 12.35
C LEU A 114 -4.81 7.85 12.30
N LEU A 115 -5.72 8.70 11.84
CA LEU A 115 -7.13 8.38 11.61
C LEU A 115 -7.42 8.48 10.11
N PRO A 116 -7.95 7.41 9.47
CA PRO A 116 -8.29 7.45 8.06
C PRO A 116 -9.60 8.22 7.84
N TYR A 117 -9.56 9.16 6.89
CA TYR A 117 -10.71 9.94 6.41
C TYR A 117 -10.79 9.90 4.91
N SER A 118 -12.00 9.97 4.36
CA SER A 118 -12.23 10.21 2.93
C SER A 118 -12.55 11.68 2.69
N ILE A 119 -12.03 12.18 1.59
CA ILE A 119 -12.41 13.43 0.96
C ILE A 119 -13.01 13.09 -0.40
N ASP A 120 -14.24 13.52 -0.62
CA ASP A 120 -14.92 13.44 -1.91
C ASP A 120 -15.22 14.87 -2.38
N VAL A 121 -14.74 15.24 -3.58
CA VAL A 121 -14.91 16.58 -4.15
C VAL A 121 -15.50 16.46 -5.54
N VAL A 122 -16.49 17.30 -5.83
CA VAL A 122 -17.05 17.48 -7.17
C VAL A 122 -17.09 18.97 -7.51
N CYS A 123 -16.62 19.31 -8.71
CA CYS A 123 -16.62 20.72 -9.17
C CYS A 123 -16.62 20.78 -10.69
N LEU A 124 -16.69 21.99 -11.26
CA LEU A 124 -16.36 22.20 -12.66
C LEU A 124 -14.88 21.91 -12.89
N ASP A 125 -14.57 21.32 -14.06
CA ASP A 125 -13.18 21.02 -14.39
C ASP A 125 -12.37 22.32 -14.56
N GLN A 126 -11.34 22.45 -13.74
CA GLN A 126 -10.42 23.58 -13.74
C GLN A 126 -9.01 23.12 -13.32
N ALA A 127 -8.00 23.85 -13.76
CA ALA A 127 -6.63 23.53 -13.43
C ALA A 127 -6.33 23.75 -11.92
N GLY A 128 -5.53 22.88 -11.34
CA GLY A 128 -4.98 23.07 -9.98
C GLY A 128 -5.78 22.49 -8.82
N ILE A 129 -6.94 21.87 -9.04
CA ILE A 129 -7.79 21.30 -7.97
C ILE A 129 -6.99 20.31 -7.10
N VAL A 130 -6.36 19.30 -7.72
CA VAL A 130 -5.59 18.31 -6.98
C VAL A 130 -4.39 18.93 -6.26
N ALA A 131 -3.72 19.89 -6.89
CA ALA A 131 -2.59 20.62 -6.29
C ALA A 131 -3.05 21.42 -5.06
N GLY A 132 -4.19 22.10 -5.14
CA GLY A 132 -4.77 22.83 -4.03
C GLY A 132 -5.15 21.93 -2.86
N LEU A 133 -5.90 20.85 -3.13
CA LEU A 133 -6.29 19.87 -2.10
C LEU A 133 -5.08 19.20 -1.43
N SER A 134 -4.09 18.80 -2.22
CA SER A 134 -2.86 18.21 -1.68
C SER A 134 -2.04 19.22 -0.90
N GLY A 135 -2.02 20.49 -1.31
CA GLY A 135 -1.39 21.60 -0.57
C GLY A 135 -2.07 21.85 0.78
N PHE A 136 -3.43 21.81 0.82
CA PHE A 136 -4.18 21.89 2.06
C PHE A 136 -3.79 20.78 3.05
N CYS A 137 -3.70 19.53 2.57
CA CYS A 137 -3.27 18.39 3.39
C CYS A 137 -1.82 18.55 3.86
N ALA A 138 -0.90 18.89 2.94
CA ALA A 138 0.53 18.99 3.24
C ALA A 138 0.85 20.07 4.29
N SER A 139 0.20 21.23 4.21
CA SER A 139 0.40 22.34 5.16
C SER A 139 0.01 21.98 6.61
N ARG A 140 -0.82 20.95 6.78
CA ARG A 140 -1.30 20.45 8.09
C ARG A 140 -0.63 19.14 8.52
N GLY A 141 0.32 18.64 7.74
CA GLY A 141 1.01 17.38 7.99
C GLY A 141 0.06 16.17 7.88
N ILE A 142 -0.93 16.26 7.02
CA ILE A 142 -1.87 15.17 6.70
C ILE A 142 -1.30 14.37 5.55
N ASP A 143 -1.10 13.07 5.73
CA ASP A 143 -0.65 12.16 4.69
C ASP A 143 -1.81 11.78 3.77
N ILE A 144 -1.56 11.81 2.46
CA ILE A 144 -2.49 11.28 1.46
C ILE A 144 -2.11 9.82 1.21
N ALA A 145 -3.06 8.91 1.42
CA ALA A 145 -2.87 7.48 1.21
C ALA A 145 -3.26 7.05 -0.20
N GLU A 146 -4.33 7.66 -0.76
CA GLU A 146 -4.87 7.33 -2.07
C GLU A 146 -5.52 8.56 -2.70
N VAL A 147 -5.37 8.71 -4.01
CA VAL A 147 -6.06 9.72 -4.82
C VAL A 147 -6.59 9.07 -6.08
N SER A 148 -7.86 9.30 -6.37
CA SER A 148 -8.49 8.93 -7.64
C SER A 148 -9.23 10.14 -8.19
N THR A 149 -9.09 10.40 -9.48
CA THR A 149 -9.73 11.52 -10.17
C THR A 149 -10.37 11.07 -11.45
N ARG A 150 -11.45 11.75 -11.85
CA ARG A 150 -12.09 11.54 -13.15
C ARG A 150 -12.76 12.81 -13.65
N CYS A 151 -12.70 13.03 -14.96
CA CYS A 151 -13.51 14.00 -15.68
C CYS A 151 -14.73 13.31 -16.28
N TYR A 152 -15.87 13.96 -16.29
CA TYR A 152 -17.08 13.46 -16.93
C TYR A 152 -18.02 14.62 -17.30
N PRO A 153 -18.81 14.49 -18.39
CA PRO A 153 -19.82 15.50 -18.74
C PRO A 153 -21.01 15.41 -17.79
N ALA A 154 -21.48 16.53 -17.30
CA ALA A 154 -22.72 16.62 -16.51
C ALA A 154 -23.93 16.25 -17.39
N ALA A 155 -24.78 15.38 -16.88
CA ALA A 155 -25.89 14.77 -17.63
C ALA A 155 -26.86 15.75 -18.28
N HIS A 156 -27.12 16.90 -17.65
CA HIS A 156 -28.12 17.88 -18.13
C HIS A 156 -27.53 19.09 -18.84
N THR A 157 -26.32 19.50 -18.48
CA THR A 157 -25.69 20.71 -19.02
C THR A 157 -24.57 20.44 -20.00
N GLY A 158 -24.02 19.24 -20.01
CA GLY A 158 -22.83 18.88 -20.79
C GLY A 158 -21.54 19.54 -20.27
N ALA A 159 -21.60 20.33 -19.18
CA ALA A 159 -20.41 20.94 -18.59
C ALA A 159 -19.44 19.86 -18.11
N GLN A 160 -18.14 20.10 -18.32
CA GLN A 160 -17.11 19.18 -17.82
C GLN A 160 -17.01 19.29 -16.31
N MET A 161 -17.27 18.18 -15.66
CA MET A 161 -17.16 18.02 -14.20
C MET A 161 -15.88 17.28 -13.88
N PHE A 162 -15.31 17.62 -12.73
CA PHE A 162 -14.16 16.95 -12.16
C PHE A 162 -14.52 16.39 -10.78
N ALA A 163 -14.27 15.11 -10.60
CA ALA A 163 -14.43 14.45 -9.29
C ALA A 163 -13.07 13.99 -8.76
N VAL A 164 -12.84 14.22 -7.47
CA VAL A 164 -11.66 13.78 -6.74
C VAL A 164 -12.13 12.95 -5.54
N GLN A 165 -11.56 11.78 -5.39
CA GLN A 165 -11.68 10.95 -4.19
C GLN A 165 -10.30 10.77 -3.57
N MET A 166 -10.16 11.07 -2.29
CA MET A 166 -8.91 10.91 -1.58
C MET A 166 -9.12 10.15 -0.28
N ILE A 167 -8.19 9.28 0.04
CA ILE A 167 -8.06 8.73 1.39
C ILE A 167 -6.87 9.42 2.05
N ILE A 168 -7.12 10.04 3.18
CA ILE A 168 -6.13 10.79 3.94
C ILE A 168 -5.96 10.21 5.34
N ASN A 169 -4.77 10.34 5.90
CA ASN A 169 -4.45 9.94 7.25
C ASN A 169 -4.23 11.17 8.12
N VAL A 170 -5.24 11.50 8.93
CA VAL A 170 -5.25 12.66 9.80
C VAL A 170 -4.54 12.34 11.12
N PRO A 171 -3.51 13.10 11.53
CA PRO A 171 -2.90 12.93 12.84
C PRO A 171 -3.88 13.15 13.98
N LYS A 172 -3.91 12.26 14.97
CA LYS A 172 -4.81 12.36 16.15
C LYS A 172 -4.67 13.66 16.94
N ARG A 173 -3.53 14.33 16.81
CA ARG A 173 -3.28 15.64 17.45
C ARG A 173 -4.13 16.78 16.87
N LEU A 174 -4.66 16.61 15.65
CA LEU A 174 -5.48 17.63 15.01
C LEU A 174 -6.92 17.57 15.55
N GLN A 175 -7.50 18.72 15.87
CA GLN A 175 -8.91 18.81 16.25
C GLN A 175 -9.77 18.67 15.00
N LEU A 176 -10.50 17.57 14.90
CA LEU A 176 -11.28 17.23 13.70
C LEU A 176 -12.40 18.27 13.39
N ALA A 177 -13.01 18.87 14.40
CA ALA A 177 -14.02 19.90 14.18
C ALA A 177 -13.41 21.11 13.47
N HIS A 178 -12.27 21.61 13.96
CA HIS A 178 -11.56 22.72 13.35
C HIS A 178 -11.03 22.39 11.94
N LEU A 179 -10.49 21.18 11.76
CA LEU A 179 -10.05 20.73 10.44
C LEU A 179 -11.19 20.73 9.42
N ARG A 180 -12.40 20.30 9.83
CA ARG A 180 -13.58 20.33 8.98
C ARG A 180 -13.99 21.74 8.59
N GLU A 181 -14.05 22.65 9.56
CA GLU A 181 -14.38 24.06 9.32
C GLU A 181 -13.39 24.66 8.32
N GLU A 182 -12.07 24.55 8.57
CA GLU A 182 -11.04 25.05 7.65
C GLU A 182 -11.10 24.42 6.26
N PHE A 183 -11.45 23.13 6.18
CA PHE A 183 -11.58 22.43 4.91
C PHE A 183 -12.79 22.90 4.13
N MET A 184 -13.94 23.09 4.79
CA MET A 184 -15.14 23.61 4.15
C MET A 184 -14.94 25.06 3.68
N ASP A 185 -14.37 25.93 4.52
CA ASP A 185 -14.04 27.30 4.15
C ASP A 185 -13.09 27.35 2.91
N TYR A 186 -12.09 26.46 2.88
CA TYR A 186 -11.20 26.32 1.74
C TYR A 186 -11.96 25.90 0.48
N CYS A 187 -12.84 24.91 0.57
CA CYS A 187 -13.62 24.40 -0.55
C CYS A 187 -14.62 25.46 -1.07
N ASP A 188 -15.30 26.15 -0.18
CA ASP A 188 -16.23 27.22 -0.54
C ASP A 188 -15.53 28.37 -1.28
N ALA A 189 -14.34 28.77 -0.81
CA ALA A 189 -13.53 29.78 -1.47
C ALA A 189 -13.05 29.41 -2.89
N GLN A 190 -12.99 28.10 -3.18
CA GLN A 190 -12.59 27.54 -4.47
C GLN A 190 -13.78 27.05 -5.32
N ASN A 191 -15.03 27.22 -4.85
CA ASN A 191 -16.24 26.68 -5.47
C ASN A 191 -16.18 25.15 -5.68
N LEU A 192 -15.71 24.44 -4.67
CA LEU A 192 -15.65 22.97 -4.62
C LEU A 192 -16.80 22.44 -3.75
N ASP A 193 -17.60 21.55 -4.28
CA ASP A 193 -18.56 20.79 -3.48
C ASP A 193 -17.84 19.58 -2.86
N ALA A 194 -17.70 19.57 -1.54
CA ALA A 194 -16.80 18.65 -0.86
C ALA A 194 -17.42 18.00 0.38
N ILE A 195 -17.02 16.76 0.64
CA ILE A 195 -17.38 16.01 1.84
C ILE A 195 -16.09 15.48 2.48
N LEU A 196 -15.98 15.62 3.81
CA LEU A 196 -14.91 15.03 4.62
C LEU A 196 -15.53 14.14 5.71
N GLU A 197 -15.34 12.83 5.62
CA GLU A 197 -15.90 11.85 6.55
C GLU A 197 -14.92 10.75 6.96
N PRO A 198 -15.14 10.10 8.13
CA PRO A 198 -14.34 8.96 8.52
C PRO A 198 -14.49 7.82 7.52
N VAL A 199 -13.41 7.12 7.21
CA VAL A 199 -13.50 5.89 6.43
C VAL A 199 -14.27 4.84 7.23
N LYS A 200 -15.37 4.33 6.67
CA LYS A 200 -16.13 3.22 7.25
C LYS A 200 -15.31 1.95 7.14
N SER A 201 -14.99 1.34 8.27
CA SER A 201 -14.33 0.03 8.38
C SER A 201 -15.29 -1.12 8.10
#